data_11cb37ebdf297e9a577c61d45fd1119f
#
_entry.id   11cb37ebdf297e9a577c61d45fd1119f
#
_cell.length_a   1.000
_cell.length_b   1.000
_cell.length_c   1.000
_cell.angle_alpha   90.00
_cell.angle_beta   90.00
_cell.angle_gamma   90.00
#
_symmetry.space_group_name_H-M   'P 1'
#
loop_
_entity.id
_entity.type
_entity.pdbx_description
1 polymer ?
#
loop_
_entity_poly.entity_id
_entity_poly.type
_entity_poly.pdbx_seq_one_letter_code
_entity_poly.pdbx_strand_id
1 'polypeptide(L)'
;YPLTVTDQLGREVTIETEPKTLASGYYISTSLLIALGVQDELVGVEAKADKRTLYSLSAPELQSLPSIGTAKEFDLEGCAALTPDLVIVPAKLKDSIPQMEEMGLTVLAVKPENQAGLFGAIELLAQATNTTARGEELEMAIESNLAALAEAVAGTDAPSVYLAGNSSVLETAGRAMYQNTM
;
A
#
# COMPACT_ATOMS: atom_id res chain seq x y z
N TYR A 1 2.55 -4.12 -21.76
CA TYR A 1 3.53 -3.04 -21.51
C TYR A 1 4.03 -2.49 -22.82
N PRO A 2 4.39 -1.19 -22.93
CA PRO A 2 4.34 -0.24 -21.82
C PRO A 2 2.91 -0.02 -21.27
N LEU A 3 2.81 0.27 -19.98
CA LEU A 3 1.55 0.56 -19.29
C LEU A 3 1.63 1.95 -18.67
N THR A 4 0.67 2.83 -18.97
CA THR A 4 0.54 4.13 -18.29
C THR A 4 -0.63 4.06 -17.33
N VAL A 5 -0.37 4.38 -16.06
CA VAL A 5 -1.37 4.42 -14.99
C VAL A 5 -1.39 5.80 -14.35
N THR A 6 -2.53 6.17 -13.76
CA THR A 6 -2.62 7.37 -12.91
C THR A 6 -2.48 6.95 -11.46
N ASP A 7 -1.45 7.45 -10.78
CA ASP A 7 -1.24 7.16 -9.36
C ASP A 7 -2.19 7.94 -8.45
N GLN A 8 -2.17 7.66 -7.14
CA GLN A 8 -3.09 8.30 -6.19
C GLN A 8 -2.70 9.75 -5.79
N LEU A 9 -1.69 10.32 -6.44
CA LEU A 9 -1.41 11.76 -6.46
C LEU A 9 -1.90 12.43 -7.75
N GLY A 10 -2.49 11.68 -8.69
CA GLY A 10 -2.96 12.16 -9.99
C GLY A 10 -1.85 12.31 -11.03
N ARG A 11 -0.68 11.67 -10.82
CA ARG A 11 0.44 11.68 -11.77
C ARG A 11 0.26 10.53 -12.77
N GLU A 12 0.54 10.79 -14.04
CA GLU A 12 0.69 9.73 -15.03
C GLU A 12 2.09 9.11 -14.90
N VAL A 13 2.14 7.80 -14.71
CA VAL A 13 3.37 7.04 -14.58
C VAL A 13 3.38 5.95 -15.65
N THR A 14 4.42 5.95 -16.50
CA THR A 14 4.61 4.91 -17.51
C THR A 14 5.58 3.86 -16.99
N ILE A 15 5.14 2.63 -17.00
CA ILE A 15 5.91 1.44 -16.66
C ILE A 15 6.26 0.76 -17.98
N GLU A 16 7.52 0.83 -18.38
CA GLU A 16 7.97 0.40 -19.73
C GLU A 16 7.88 -1.11 -19.92
N THR A 17 8.17 -1.86 -18.89
CA THR A 17 8.15 -3.34 -18.90
C THR A 17 7.45 -3.85 -17.65
N GLU A 18 6.97 -5.08 -17.69
CA GLU A 18 6.43 -5.75 -16.49
C GLU A 18 7.49 -5.78 -15.38
N PRO A 19 7.24 -5.16 -14.21
CA PRO A 19 8.22 -5.12 -13.13
C PRO A 19 8.51 -6.53 -12.63
N LYS A 20 9.78 -6.84 -12.44
CA LYS A 20 10.26 -8.11 -11.86
C LYS A 20 10.91 -7.89 -10.50
N THR A 21 11.23 -6.64 -10.19
CA THR A 21 11.79 -6.22 -8.91
C THR A 21 11.03 -5.03 -8.36
N LEU A 22 10.50 -5.18 -7.15
CA LEU A 22 9.67 -4.18 -6.48
C LEU A 22 10.35 -3.68 -5.20
N ALA A 23 10.23 -2.39 -4.92
CA ALA A 23 10.57 -1.83 -3.61
C ALA A 23 9.35 -1.16 -3.00
N SER A 24 9.02 -1.48 -1.75
CA SER A 24 7.87 -0.91 -1.06
C SER A 24 8.28 -0.13 0.18
N GLY A 25 8.10 1.18 0.16
CA GLY A 25 8.37 2.10 1.29
C GLY A 25 7.18 2.30 2.24
N TYR A 26 6.15 1.46 2.13
CA TYR A 26 4.93 1.63 2.91
C TYR A 26 4.28 0.29 3.27
N TYR A 27 4.06 0.06 4.57
CA TYR A 27 3.56 -1.21 5.07
C TYR A 27 2.19 -1.63 4.51
N ILE A 28 1.33 -0.68 4.14
CA ILE A 28 0.04 -1.03 3.52
C ILE A 28 0.29 -1.55 2.11
N SER A 29 1.13 -0.87 1.31
CA SER A 29 1.45 -1.38 -0.04
C SER A 29 2.17 -2.73 0.02
N THR A 30 3.10 -2.94 0.96
CA THR A 30 3.74 -4.24 1.15
C THR A 30 2.70 -5.33 1.47
N SER A 31 1.73 -5.03 2.35
CA SER A 31 0.65 -5.97 2.66
C SER A 31 -0.25 -6.27 1.45
N LEU A 32 -0.52 -5.26 0.61
CA LEU A 32 -1.28 -5.45 -0.63
C LEU A 32 -0.51 -6.29 -1.66
N LEU A 33 0.80 -6.07 -1.80
CA LEU A 33 1.65 -6.87 -2.69
C LEU A 33 1.70 -8.34 -2.26
N ILE A 34 1.73 -8.62 -0.94
CA ILE A 34 1.56 -9.98 -0.41
C ILE A 34 0.19 -10.55 -0.80
N ALA A 35 -0.89 -9.79 -0.63
CA ALA A 35 -2.24 -10.23 -0.96
C ALA A 35 -2.45 -10.46 -2.46
N LEU A 36 -1.73 -9.72 -3.30
CA LEU A 36 -1.69 -9.88 -4.76
C LEU A 36 -0.79 -11.06 -5.20
N GLY A 37 0.02 -11.63 -4.30
CA GLY A 37 0.86 -12.79 -4.56
C GLY A 37 2.19 -12.46 -5.25
N VAL A 38 2.68 -11.23 -5.13
CA VAL A 38 3.95 -10.75 -5.74
C VAL A 38 5.03 -10.45 -4.70
N GLN A 39 4.95 -11.06 -3.52
CA GLN A 39 5.95 -10.88 -2.45
C GLN A 39 7.35 -11.33 -2.86
N ASP A 40 7.46 -12.32 -3.74
CA ASP A 40 8.75 -12.85 -4.21
C ASP A 40 9.51 -11.86 -5.13
N GLU A 41 8.81 -10.85 -5.66
CA GLU A 41 9.39 -9.79 -6.48
C GLU A 41 9.94 -8.63 -5.63
N LEU A 42 9.68 -8.61 -4.30
CA LEU A 42 10.17 -7.56 -3.42
C LEU A 42 11.68 -7.72 -3.17
N VAL A 43 12.44 -6.66 -3.45
CA VAL A 43 13.88 -6.56 -3.20
C VAL A 43 14.22 -5.58 -2.07
N GLY A 44 13.25 -4.77 -1.64
CA GLY A 44 13.38 -3.82 -0.54
C GLY A 44 12.03 -3.49 0.08
N VAL A 45 11.99 -3.32 1.39
CA VAL A 45 10.77 -3.09 2.16
C VAL A 45 10.92 -1.93 3.14
N GLU A 46 9.81 -1.42 3.63
CA GLU A 46 9.81 -0.36 4.64
C GLU A 46 10.51 -0.80 5.95
N ALA A 47 10.96 0.16 6.74
CA ALA A 47 11.59 -0.10 8.03
C ALA A 47 10.68 -0.89 8.99
N LYS A 48 11.28 -1.76 9.78
CA LYS A 48 10.62 -2.64 10.77
C LYS A 48 9.75 -3.74 10.16
N ALA A 49 9.98 -4.13 8.93
CA ALA A 49 9.35 -5.30 8.30
C ALA A 49 9.61 -6.58 9.13
N ASP A 50 10.80 -6.70 9.72
CA ASP A 50 11.22 -7.77 10.64
C ASP A 50 10.35 -7.92 11.90
N LYS A 51 9.58 -6.89 12.26
CA LYS A 51 8.72 -6.85 13.46
C LYS A 51 7.24 -7.05 13.15
N ARG A 52 6.89 -7.23 11.89
CA ARG A 52 5.47 -7.36 11.49
C ARG A 52 5.03 -8.82 11.54
N THR A 53 4.11 -9.12 12.44
CA THR A 53 3.53 -10.46 12.57
C THR A 53 2.88 -10.94 11.27
N LEU A 54 2.23 -10.03 10.53
CA LEU A 54 1.65 -10.38 9.24
C LEU A 54 2.70 -10.96 8.29
N TYR A 55 3.87 -10.32 8.18
CA TYR A 55 4.93 -10.78 7.27
C TYR A 55 5.52 -12.10 7.75
N SER A 56 5.74 -12.28 9.05
CA SER A 56 6.26 -13.55 9.57
C SER A 56 5.35 -14.76 9.29
N LEU A 57 4.04 -14.52 9.12
CA LEU A 57 3.05 -15.57 8.85
C LEU A 57 2.80 -15.82 7.35
N SER A 58 2.85 -14.75 6.53
CA SER A 58 2.43 -14.80 5.13
C SER A 58 3.59 -14.76 4.13
N ALA A 59 4.69 -14.11 4.49
CA ALA A 59 5.84 -13.88 3.62
C ALA A 59 7.11 -13.68 4.49
N PRO A 60 7.56 -14.73 5.21
CA PRO A 60 8.65 -14.63 6.17
C PRO A 60 9.98 -14.17 5.55
N GLU A 61 10.18 -14.39 4.26
CA GLU A 61 11.34 -13.95 3.48
C GLU A 61 11.52 -12.44 3.51
N LEU A 62 10.44 -11.66 3.57
CA LEU A 62 10.48 -10.19 3.60
C LEU A 62 11.21 -9.64 4.84
N GLN A 63 11.27 -10.42 5.92
CA GLN A 63 11.94 -10.01 7.15
C GLN A 63 13.45 -9.88 7.01
N SER A 64 14.04 -10.52 5.99
CA SER A 64 15.46 -10.49 5.68
C SER A 64 15.83 -9.49 4.58
N LEU A 65 14.86 -8.87 3.92
CA LEU A 65 15.11 -7.91 2.87
C LEU A 65 15.71 -6.60 3.41
N PRO A 66 16.49 -5.88 2.59
CA PRO A 66 16.97 -4.55 2.90
C PRO A 66 15.82 -3.58 3.23
N SER A 67 16.03 -2.76 4.26
CA SER A 67 15.10 -1.67 4.58
C SER A 67 15.41 -0.46 3.72
N ILE A 68 14.39 0.12 3.08
CA ILE A 68 14.47 1.40 2.36
C ILE A 68 13.94 2.57 3.21
N GLY A 69 13.91 2.41 4.55
CA GLY A 69 13.58 3.47 5.50
C GLY A 69 12.09 3.62 5.78
N THR A 70 11.70 4.81 6.19
CA THR A 70 10.32 5.19 6.56
C THR A 70 9.85 6.36 5.72
N ALA A 71 8.54 6.70 5.81
CA ALA A 71 7.99 7.92 5.20
C ALA A 71 8.57 9.24 5.75
N LYS A 72 9.33 9.20 6.87
CA LYS A 72 10.03 10.37 7.43
C LYS A 72 11.52 10.38 7.10
N GLU A 73 12.10 9.20 6.99
CA GLU A 73 13.53 8.96 6.79
C GLU A 73 13.66 7.89 5.71
N PHE A 74 13.32 8.26 4.48
CA PHE A 74 13.43 7.36 3.33
C PHE A 74 14.89 7.28 2.88
N ASP A 75 15.39 6.07 2.73
CA ASP A 75 16.74 5.79 2.25
C ASP A 75 16.75 5.73 0.72
N LEU A 76 16.89 6.90 0.10
CA LEU A 76 16.86 7.05 -1.34
C LEU A 76 18.03 6.34 -2.03
N GLU A 77 19.25 6.47 -1.46
CA GLU A 77 20.44 5.85 -2.02
C GLU A 77 20.38 4.32 -1.88
N GLY A 78 19.96 3.84 -0.70
CA GLY A 78 19.75 2.42 -0.46
C GLY A 78 18.68 1.83 -1.38
N CYS A 79 17.58 2.54 -1.60
CA CYS A 79 16.54 2.12 -2.55
C CYS A 79 17.07 2.05 -3.98
N ALA A 80 17.77 3.08 -4.45
CA ALA A 80 18.34 3.12 -5.80
C ALA A 80 19.41 2.03 -6.02
N ALA A 81 20.20 1.71 -5.00
CA ALA A 81 21.20 0.66 -5.07
C ALA A 81 20.60 -0.75 -5.27
N LEU A 82 19.32 -0.95 -4.89
CA LEU A 82 18.60 -2.20 -5.16
C LEU A 82 18.13 -2.34 -6.61
N THR A 83 18.19 -1.26 -7.38
CA THR A 83 17.77 -1.20 -8.80
C THR A 83 16.38 -1.79 -9.05
N PRO A 84 15.34 -1.40 -8.27
CA PRO A 84 14.00 -1.91 -8.48
C PRO A 84 13.40 -1.39 -9.79
N ASP A 85 12.64 -2.23 -10.49
CA ASP A 85 11.88 -1.82 -11.68
C ASP A 85 10.74 -0.87 -11.31
N LEU A 86 10.19 -1.00 -10.08
CA LEU A 86 9.10 -0.18 -9.59
C LEU A 86 9.24 0.07 -8.08
N VAL A 87 9.09 1.32 -7.67
CA VAL A 87 9.06 1.75 -6.26
C VAL A 87 7.67 2.20 -5.88
N ILE A 88 7.12 1.65 -4.80
CA ILE A 88 5.82 2.04 -4.26
C ILE A 88 6.02 2.84 -2.97
N VAL A 89 5.50 4.05 -2.93
CA VAL A 89 5.66 4.97 -1.78
C VAL A 89 4.31 5.51 -1.29
N PRO A 90 4.19 5.87 -0.01
CA PRO A 90 3.01 6.59 0.46
C PRO A 90 3.00 8.03 -0.10
N ALA A 91 1.80 8.57 -0.34
CA ALA A 91 1.61 9.96 -0.82
C ALA A 91 2.30 11.02 0.06
N LYS A 92 2.67 10.68 1.31
CA LYS A 92 3.46 11.55 2.19
C LYS A 92 4.87 11.84 1.66
N LEU A 93 5.40 11.00 0.80
CA LEU A 93 6.71 11.18 0.16
C LEU A 93 6.65 11.96 -1.16
N LYS A 94 5.53 12.60 -1.49
CA LYS A 94 5.32 13.33 -2.75
C LYS A 94 6.46 14.31 -3.10
N ASP A 95 7.00 14.99 -2.09
CA ASP A 95 8.05 16.00 -2.30
C ASP A 95 9.43 15.37 -2.59
N SER A 96 9.60 14.07 -2.31
CA SER A 96 10.82 13.30 -2.61
C SER A 96 10.75 12.56 -3.96
N ILE A 97 9.57 12.43 -4.56
CA ILE A 97 9.39 11.69 -5.81
C ILE A 97 10.22 12.25 -6.96
N PRO A 98 10.29 13.57 -7.19
CA PRO A 98 11.13 14.10 -8.27
C PRO A 98 12.61 13.68 -8.15
N GLN A 99 13.15 13.65 -6.94
CA GLN A 99 14.52 13.20 -6.71
C GLN A 99 14.68 11.68 -6.96
N MET A 100 13.69 10.88 -6.63
CA MET A 100 13.68 9.44 -6.96
C MET A 100 13.70 9.22 -8.47
N GLU A 101 12.88 9.99 -9.21
CA GLU A 101 12.81 9.91 -10.68
C GLU A 101 14.10 10.43 -11.36
N GLU A 102 14.75 11.47 -10.81
CA GLU A 102 16.07 11.92 -11.26
C GLU A 102 17.17 10.86 -11.09
N MET A 103 17.01 9.95 -10.14
CA MET A 103 17.87 8.78 -9.96
C MET A 103 17.48 7.58 -10.85
N GLY A 104 16.50 7.76 -11.74
CA GLY A 104 16.05 6.75 -12.69
C GLY A 104 15.05 5.74 -12.14
N LEU A 105 14.45 5.99 -10.96
CA LEU A 105 13.45 5.12 -10.38
C LEU A 105 12.06 5.39 -10.98
N THR A 106 11.30 4.35 -11.31
CA THR A 106 9.88 4.45 -11.63
C THR A 106 9.09 4.40 -10.32
N VAL A 107 8.28 5.43 -10.02
CA VAL A 107 7.65 5.59 -8.70
C VAL A 107 6.14 5.69 -8.80
N LEU A 108 5.42 4.82 -8.07
CA LEU A 108 3.98 4.93 -7.83
C LEU A 108 3.68 5.38 -6.41
N ALA A 109 2.83 6.40 -6.29
CA ALA A 109 2.35 6.88 -5.00
C ALA A 109 0.97 6.31 -4.66
N VAL A 110 0.80 5.82 -3.42
CA VAL A 110 -0.46 5.28 -2.92
C VAL A 110 -0.98 6.06 -1.71
N LYS A 111 -2.32 6.17 -1.61
CA LYS A 111 -3.01 6.91 -0.55
C LYS A 111 -4.25 6.15 -0.05
N PRO A 112 -4.12 4.96 0.52
CA PRO A 112 -5.24 4.14 0.99
C PRO A 112 -5.77 4.61 2.35
N GLU A 113 -6.30 5.84 2.42
CA GLU A 113 -6.74 6.49 3.67
C GLU A 113 -8.23 6.22 4.00
N ASN A 114 -8.98 5.65 3.08
CA ASN A 114 -10.37 5.24 3.24
C ASN A 114 -10.66 4.04 2.32
N GLN A 115 -11.87 3.49 2.35
CA GLN A 115 -12.23 2.32 1.55
C GLN A 115 -12.01 2.53 0.04
N ALA A 116 -12.47 3.65 -0.51
CA ALA A 116 -12.27 3.95 -1.93
C ALA A 116 -10.77 4.09 -2.28
N GLY A 117 -9.98 4.72 -1.40
CA GLY A 117 -8.53 4.83 -1.56
C GLY A 117 -7.83 3.47 -1.45
N LEU A 118 -8.34 2.56 -0.61
CA LEU A 118 -7.81 1.19 -0.50
C LEU A 118 -8.07 0.41 -1.79
N PHE A 119 -9.30 0.43 -2.31
CA PHE A 119 -9.66 -0.25 -3.57
C PHE A 119 -8.88 0.33 -4.75
N GLY A 120 -8.80 1.66 -4.86
CA GLY A 120 -7.97 2.28 -5.89
C GLY A 120 -6.48 1.94 -5.77
N ALA A 121 -5.95 1.68 -4.56
CA ALA A 121 -4.58 1.19 -4.39
C ALA A 121 -4.44 -0.29 -4.82
N ILE A 122 -5.43 -1.14 -4.51
CA ILE A 122 -5.46 -2.54 -4.98
C ILE A 122 -5.47 -2.58 -6.50
N GLU A 123 -6.39 -1.85 -7.13
CA GLU A 123 -6.50 -1.77 -8.59
C GLU A 123 -5.20 -1.28 -9.23
N LEU A 124 -4.64 -0.16 -8.75
CA LEU A 124 -3.40 0.42 -9.25
C LEU A 124 -2.23 -0.56 -9.17
N LEU A 125 -2.03 -1.20 -8.01
CA LEU A 125 -0.95 -2.15 -7.81
C LEU A 125 -1.15 -3.42 -8.64
N ALA A 126 -2.39 -3.92 -8.73
CA ALA A 126 -2.72 -5.10 -9.52
C ALA A 126 -2.47 -4.86 -11.03
N GLN A 127 -2.81 -3.67 -11.54
CA GLN A 127 -2.47 -3.29 -12.92
C GLN A 127 -0.96 -3.20 -13.12
N ALA A 128 -0.26 -2.52 -12.21
CA ALA A 128 1.19 -2.30 -12.28
C ALA A 128 2.02 -3.60 -12.15
N THR A 129 1.49 -4.64 -11.54
CA THR A 129 2.17 -5.94 -11.34
C THR A 129 1.56 -7.08 -12.18
N ASN A 130 0.67 -6.77 -13.13
CA ASN A 130 0.00 -7.75 -13.99
C ASN A 130 -0.80 -8.82 -13.20
N THR A 131 -1.40 -8.44 -12.08
CA THR A 131 -2.19 -9.31 -11.20
C THR A 131 -3.66 -8.88 -11.09
N THR A 132 -4.22 -8.27 -12.15
CA THR A 132 -5.58 -7.68 -12.15
C THR A 132 -6.66 -8.66 -11.69
N ALA A 133 -6.63 -9.91 -12.16
CA ALA A 133 -7.60 -10.92 -11.72
C ALA A 133 -7.52 -11.18 -10.20
N ARG A 134 -6.32 -11.15 -9.62
CA ARG A 134 -6.13 -11.31 -8.19
C ARG A 134 -6.61 -10.08 -7.41
N GLY A 135 -6.41 -8.89 -7.96
CA GLY A 135 -6.96 -7.63 -7.42
C GLY A 135 -8.49 -7.67 -7.33
N GLU A 136 -9.16 -8.06 -8.41
CA GLU A 136 -10.62 -8.22 -8.46
C GLU A 136 -11.13 -9.26 -7.43
N GLU A 137 -10.47 -10.42 -7.31
CA GLU A 137 -10.80 -11.41 -6.28
C GLU A 137 -10.67 -10.83 -4.86
N LEU A 138 -9.63 -10.07 -4.58
CA LEU A 138 -9.40 -9.45 -3.29
C LEU A 138 -10.49 -8.42 -2.96
N GLU A 139 -10.85 -7.57 -3.90
CA GLU A 139 -11.91 -6.58 -3.75
C GLU A 139 -13.27 -7.25 -3.50
N MET A 140 -13.63 -8.23 -4.30
CA MET A 140 -14.88 -9.01 -4.12
C MET A 140 -14.93 -9.68 -2.74
N ALA A 141 -13.80 -10.22 -2.26
CA ALA A 141 -13.74 -10.84 -0.94
C ALA A 141 -13.96 -9.82 0.20
N ILE A 142 -13.37 -8.62 0.07
CA ILE A 142 -13.56 -7.52 1.03
C ILE A 142 -15.02 -7.07 1.02
N GLU A 143 -15.61 -6.82 -0.15
CA GLU A 143 -17.00 -6.38 -0.28
C GLU A 143 -17.99 -7.41 0.26
N SER A 144 -17.77 -8.70 -0.04
CA SER A 144 -18.61 -9.79 0.48
C SER A 144 -18.57 -9.85 2.00
N ASN A 145 -17.39 -9.71 2.61
CA ASN A 145 -17.25 -9.70 4.07
C ASN A 145 -17.93 -8.47 4.70
N LEU A 146 -17.80 -7.29 4.09
CA LEU A 146 -18.47 -6.08 4.55
C LEU A 146 -20.00 -6.19 4.45
N ALA A 147 -20.50 -6.76 3.36
CA ALA A 147 -21.92 -7.01 3.19
C ALA A 147 -22.48 -7.99 4.25
N ALA A 148 -21.76 -9.08 4.51
CA ALA A 148 -22.13 -10.04 5.55
C ALA A 148 -22.14 -9.42 6.95
N LEU A 149 -21.17 -8.55 7.27
CA LEU A 149 -21.14 -7.79 8.52
C LEU A 149 -22.32 -6.81 8.62
N ALA A 150 -22.62 -6.09 7.54
CA ALA A 150 -23.75 -5.15 7.50
C ALA A 150 -25.08 -5.90 7.73
N GLU A 151 -25.26 -7.07 7.13
CA GLU A 151 -26.44 -7.91 7.34
C GLU A 151 -26.51 -8.42 8.78
N ALA A 152 -25.40 -8.86 9.36
CA ALA A 152 -25.35 -9.38 10.73
C ALA A 152 -25.72 -8.34 11.80
N VAL A 153 -25.48 -7.06 11.53
CA VAL A 153 -25.81 -5.96 12.45
C VAL A 153 -27.09 -5.21 12.07
N ALA A 154 -27.77 -5.61 11.00
CA ALA A 154 -28.99 -4.96 10.55
C ALA A 154 -30.08 -5.07 11.62
N GLY A 155 -30.70 -3.93 11.95
CA GLY A 155 -31.76 -3.88 12.97
C GLY A 155 -31.28 -3.89 14.43
N THR A 156 -29.98 -3.86 14.67
CA THR A 156 -29.44 -3.63 16.02
C THR A 156 -29.32 -2.15 16.31
N ASP A 157 -29.42 -1.76 17.60
CA ASP A 157 -29.19 -0.40 18.01
C ASP A 157 -27.71 -0.02 17.80
N ALA A 158 -27.45 1.08 17.11
CA ALA A 158 -26.11 1.58 16.90
C ALA A 158 -25.55 2.23 18.19
N PRO A 159 -24.49 1.70 18.80
CA PRO A 159 -23.90 2.33 19.96
C PRO A 159 -23.18 3.64 19.58
N SER A 160 -23.08 4.56 20.52
CA SER A 160 -22.19 5.71 20.38
C SER A 160 -20.76 5.27 20.64
N VAL A 161 -19.85 5.55 19.71
CA VAL A 161 -18.44 5.17 19.80
C VAL A 161 -17.56 6.40 19.71
N TYR A 162 -16.58 6.50 20.60
CA TYR A 162 -15.49 7.46 20.50
C TYR A 162 -14.19 6.72 20.14
N LEU A 163 -13.60 7.06 18.98
CA LEU A 163 -12.33 6.51 18.51
C LEU A 163 -11.20 7.47 18.91
N ALA A 164 -10.46 7.13 19.97
CA ALA A 164 -9.30 7.90 20.38
C ALA A 164 -8.16 7.79 19.34
N GLY A 165 -7.45 8.90 19.11
CA GLY A 165 -6.25 8.92 18.28
C GLY A 165 -5.07 8.20 18.94
N ASN A 166 -4.09 7.84 18.13
CA ASN A 166 -2.88 7.14 18.62
C ASN A 166 -1.97 8.02 19.49
N SER A 167 -2.06 9.34 19.38
CA SER A 167 -1.19 10.29 20.07
C SER A 167 -1.83 10.87 21.33
N SER A 168 -3.16 10.90 21.42
CA SER A 168 -3.89 11.46 22.55
C SER A 168 -5.31 10.91 22.61
N VAL A 169 -5.83 10.73 23.83
CA VAL A 169 -7.25 10.43 24.07
C VAL A 169 -8.20 11.58 23.71
N LEU A 170 -7.64 12.79 23.49
CA LEU A 170 -8.39 13.98 23.07
C LEU A 170 -8.46 14.11 21.55
N GLU A 171 -7.74 13.29 20.80
CA GLU A 171 -7.76 13.25 19.35
C GLU A 171 -8.65 12.10 18.87
N THR A 172 -9.37 12.33 17.78
CA THR A 172 -10.17 11.31 17.12
C THR A 172 -9.92 11.34 15.63
N ALA A 173 -10.19 10.21 14.96
CA ALA A 173 -10.13 10.14 13.51
C ALA A 173 -11.19 11.07 12.89
N GLY A 174 -10.82 11.82 11.84
CA GLY A 174 -11.76 12.63 11.07
C GLY A 174 -12.80 11.73 10.36
N ARG A 175 -13.96 12.31 10.02
CA ARG A 175 -15.08 11.55 9.42
C ARG A 175 -14.72 10.84 8.11
N ALA A 176 -13.76 11.37 7.35
CA ALA A 176 -13.32 10.78 6.09
C ALA A 176 -12.16 9.76 6.27
N MET A 177 -11.69 9.56 7.50
CA MET A 177 -10.64 8.59 7.76
C MET A 177 -11.20 7.17 7.79
N TYR A 178 -10.36 6.21 7.44
CA TYR A 178 -10.69 4.79 7.35
C TYR A 178 -11.46 4.25 8.57
N GLN A 179 -11.09 4.65 9.79
CA GLN A 179 -11.74 4.21 11.03
C GLN A 179 -13.20 4.65 11.17
N ASN A 180 -13.65 5.63 10.37
CA ASN A 180 -15.00 6.18 10.43
C ASN A 180 -15.82 5.92 9.16
N THR A 181 -15.25 5.24 8.17
CA THR A 181 -15.90 5.00 6.86
C THR A 181 -16.17 3.52 6.57
N MET A 182 -15.81 2.66 7.52
CA MET A 182 -16.13 1.22 7.49
C MET A 182 -17.42 0.92 8.22
#